data_fe5afb6320fff14b763146d4c6205b37
#
_entry.id   fe5afb6320fff14b763146d4c6205b37
#
_cell.length_a   1.000
_cell.length_b   1.000
_cell.length_c   1.000
_cell.angle_alpha   90.00
_cell.angle_beta   90.00
_cell.angle_gamma   90.00
#
_symmetry.space_group_name_H-M   'P 1'
#
loop_
_entity.id
_entity.type
_entity.pdbx_description
1 polymer ?
#
loop_
_entity_poly.entity_id
_entity_poly.type
_entity_poly.pdbx_seq_one_letter_code
_entity_poly.pdbx_strand_id
1 'polypeptide(L)'
;MRLWKRGPTTFGVLALATLVVDFALNMIPGGGVLLAQIAVPLAACGLLYGSLAADRGGRPRLGDFAAIAGAAPAAMVAVIASGVIVFAAEALTAYAVGRVNMLTPDSADASLSPGVVLAIYTVGIAVSLPFTFVPFGALFDGLSLRASFAQSMRGFAVNIAPMALYGVLSLALLLFGWATFGVGLLLALPWWAASSYAAWKDIFDIDRAAGTPPGGL
;
A
#
# COMPACT_ATOMS: atom_id res chain seq x y z
N MET A 1 -10.60 10.74 7.59
CA MET A 1 -10.12 12.14 7.60
C MET A 1 -9.59 12.64 8.96
N ARG A 2 -10.02 12.10 10.10
CA ARG A 2 -9.52 12.55 11.42
C ARG A 2 -8.04 12.25 11.66
N LEU A 3 -7.54 11.11 11.16
CA LEU A 3 -6.14 10.68 11.36
C LEU A 3 -5.14 11.61 10.67
N TRP A 4 -5.38 11.95 9.40
CA TRP A 4 -4.50 12.85 8.65
C TRP A 4 -4.38 14.25 9.26
N LYS A 5 -5.48 14.77 9.87
CA LYS A 5 -5.48 16.09 10.52
C LYS A 5 -4.54 16.19 11.74
N ARG A 6 -4.11 15.05 12.32
CA ARG A 6 -3.24 15.04 13.52
C ARG A 6 -1.76 15.26 13.21
N GLY A 7 -1.36 15.20 11.92
CA GLY A 7 0.01 15.45 11.50
C GLY A 7 0.18 15.50 9.98
N PRO A 8 -0.48 16.44 9.28
CA PRO A 8 -0.48 16.46 7.83
C PRO A 8 0.92 16.63 7.23
N THR A 9 1.76 17.43 7.87
CA THR A 9 3.15 17.63 7.44
C THR A 9 3.98 16.35 7.56
N THR A 10 3.85 15.61 8.67
CA THR A 10 4.58 14.35 8.87
C THR A 10 4.13 13.28 7.87
N PHE A 11 2.83 13.14 7.64
CA PHE A 11 2.33 12.24 6.61
C PHE A 11 2.83 12.62 5.21
N GLY A 12 2.90 13.92 4.89
CA GLY A 12 3.48 14.41 3.64
C GLY A 12 4.96 14.06 3.51
N VAL A 13 5.75 14.20 4.59
CA VAL A 13 7.17 13.83 4.59
C VAL A 13 7.36 12.32 4.47
N LEU A 14 6.54 11.50 5.15
CA LEU A 14 6.58 10.03 5.00
C LEU A 14 6.23 9.60 3.57
N ALA A 15 5.23 10.22 2.96
CA ALA A 15 4.89 9.99 1.56
C ALA A 15 6.02 10.41 0.63
N LEU A 16 6.62 11.59 0.85
CA LEU A 16 7.77 12.06 0.08
C LEU A 16 8.94 11.09 0.21
N ALA A 17 9.25 10.62 1.41
CA ALA A 17 10.33 9.66 1.64
C ALA A 17 10.08 8.34 0.86
N THR A 18 8.84 7.85 0.85
CA THR A 18 8.46 6.66 0.08
C THR A 18 8.66 6.89 -1.42
N LEU A 19 8.23 8.04 -1.95
CA LEU A 19 8.40 8.39 -3.37
C LEU A 19 9.86 8.60 -3.75
N VAL A 20 10.67 9.19 -2.86
CA VAL A 20 12.13 9.34 -3.08
C VAL A 20 12.81 7.97 -3.13
N VAL A 21 12.45 7.04 -2.26
CA VAL A 21 12.95 5.66 -2.31
C VAL A 21 12.58 4.99 -3.63
N ASP A 22 11.32 5.10 -4.04
CA ASP A 22 10.83 4.55 -5.32
C ASP A 22 11.61 5.13 -6.50
N PHE A 23 11.66 6.46 -6.59
CA PHE A 23 12.37 7.15 -7.68
C PHE A 23 13.86 6.80 -7.72
N ALA A 24 14.54 6.83 -6.57
CA ALA A 24 15.97 6.53 -6.48
C ALA A 24 16.30 5.10 -6.92
N LEU A 25 15.46 4.14 -6.52
CA LEU A 25 15.64 2.73 -6.92
C LEU A 25 15.37 2.54 -8.41
N ASN A 26 14.34 3.15 -8.95
CA ASN A 26 14.03 3.06 -10.38
C ASN A 26 15.10 3.74 -11.28
N MET A 27 15.97 4.59 -10.70
CA MET A 27 17.14 5.15 -11.41
C MET A 27 18.30 4.16 -11.52
N ILE A 28 18.29 3.02 -10.82
CA ILE A 28 19.36 2.02 -10.84
C ILE A 28 19.14 1.09 -12.04
N PRO A 29 20.06 1.08 -13.06
CA PRO A 29 19.94 0.19 -14.22
C PRO A 29 20.03 -1.29 -13.82
N GLY A 30 19.29 -2.13 -14.51
CA GLY A 30 19.45 -3.59 -14.45
C GLY A 30 18.86 -4.30 -13.24
N GLY A 31 18.37 -3.59 -12.20
CA GLY A 31 17.80 -4.25 -11.02
C GLY A 31 16.99 -3.37 -10.11
N GLY A 32 16.99 -2.06 -10.35
CA GLY A 32 16.33 -1.09 -9.48
C GLY A 32 14.84 -1.32 -9.36
N VAL A 33 14.17 -1.67 -10.44
CA VAL A 33 12.73 -2.00 -10.43
C VAL A 33 12.43 -3.16 -9.48
N LEU A 34 13.22 -4.23 -9.50
CA LEU A 34 13.04 -5.37 -8.59
C LEU A 34 13.32 -4.99 -7.14
N LEU A 35 14.35 -4.17 -6.89
CA LEU A 35 14.64 -3.64 -5.55
C LEU A 35 13.51 -2.75 -5.06
N ALA A 36 12.89 -1.96 -5.93
CA ALA A 36 11.74 -1.13 -5.59
C ALA A 36 10.54 -1.98 -5.14
N GLN A 37 10.31 -3.15 -5.75
CA GLN A 37 9.23 -4.05 -5.32
C GLN A 37 9.42 -4.62 -3.90
N ILE A 38 10.61 -4.55 -3.36
CA ILE A 38 10.91 -4.95 -1.98
C ILE A 38 10.87 -3.72 -1.06
N ALA A 39 11.59 -2.67 -1.43
CA ALA A 39 11.82 -1.52 -0.55
C ALA A 39 10.60 -0.59 -0.45
N VAL A 40 9.87 -0.34 -1.55
CA VAL A 40 8.75 0.61 -1.56
C VAL A 40 7.57 0.14 -0.71
N PRO A 41 7.10 -1.13 -0.78
CA PRO A 41 6.06 -1.61 0.13
C PRO A 41 6.47 -1.52 1.61
N LEU A 42 7.72 -1.80 1.93
CA LEU A 42 8.24 -1.67 3.30
C LEU A 42 8.30 -0.20 3.74
N ALA A 43 8.77 0.70 2.88
CA ALA A 43 8.78 2.13 3.14
C ALA A 43 7.37 2.69 3.36
N ALA A 44 6.39 2.26 2.55
CA ALA A 44 4.99 2.65 2.67
C ALA A 44 4.37 2.22 4.02
N CYS A 45 4.89 1.16 4.67
CA CYS A 45 4.45 0.77 6.01
C CYS A 45 4.69 1.87 7.05
N GLY A 46 5.63 2.79 6.83
CA GLY A 46 5.81 3.96 7.70
C GLY A 46 4.53 4.81 7.81
N LEU A 47 3.77 4.93 6.71
CA LEU A 47 2.47 5.62 6.72
C LEU A 47 1.41 4.85 7.55
N LEU A 48 1.48 3.51 7.59
CA LEU A 48 0.60 2.68 8.41
C LEU A 48 0.93 2.84 9.90
N TYR A 49 2.21 2.83 10.27
CA TYR A 49 2.66 3.11 11.64
C TYR A 49 2.29 4.53 12.07
N GLY A 50 2.44 5.52 11.17
CA GLY A 50 1.98 6.88 11.40
C GLY A 50 0.46 6.96 11.63
N SER A 51 -0.33 6.17 10.90
CA SER A 51 -1.78 6.08 11.09
C SER A 51 -2.14 5.46 12.45
N LEU A 52 -1.41 4.40 12.86
CA LEU A 52 -1.54 3.77 14.18
C LEU A 52 -1.18 4.75 15.31
N ALA A 53 -0.08 5.50 15.17
CA ALA A 53 0.33 6.51 16.15
C ALA A 53 -0.73 7.63 16.29
N ALA A 54 -1.27 8.11 15.18
CA ALA A 54 -2.33 9.10 15.16
C ALA A 54 -3.61 8.59 15.81
N ASP A 55 -3.98 7.34 15.59
CA ASP A 55 -5.19 6.74 16.16
C ASP A 55 -5.08 6.61 17.69
N ARG A 56 -3.91 6.22 18.19
CA ARG A 56 -3.60 6.12 19.63
C ARG A 56 -3.49 7.49 20.35
N GLY A 57 -3.84 8.58 19.68
CA GLY A 57 -3.81 9.93 20.26
C GLY A 57 -2.43 10.62 20.17
N GLY A 58 -1.41 9.94 19.63
CA GLY A 58 -0.08 10.50 19.39
C GLY A 58 -0.03 11.36 18.12
N ARG A 59 1.19 11.79 17.80
CA ARG A 59 1.49 12.44 16.52
C ARG A 59 2.39 11.51 15.70
N PRO A 60 2.13 11.34 14.40
CA PRO A 60 3.04 10.64 13.51
C PRO A 60 4.44 11.26 13.60
N ARG A 61 5.48 10.44 13.54
CA ARG A 61 6.88 10.85 13.63
C ARG A 61 7.68 10.34 12.45
N LEU A 62 8.78 10.98 12.12
CA LEU A 62 9.69 10.48 11.10
C LEU A 62 10.26 9.10 11.44
N GLY A 63 10.40 8.79 12.75
CA GLY A 63 10.78 7.46 13.21
C GLY A 63 9.81 6.33 12.80
N ASP A 64 8.56 6.65 12.48
CA ASP A 64 7.59 5.66 12.01
C ASP A 64 8.01 5.03 10.67
N PHE A 65 8.80 5.76 9.86
CA PHE A 65 9.40 5.23 8.64
C PHE A 65 10.36 4.06 8.92
N ALA A 66 11.11 4.16 10.00
CA ALA A 66 12.06 3.12 10.41
C ALA A 66 11.42 2.01 11.27
N ALA A 67 10.17 2.16 11.70
CA ALA A 67 9.50 1.18 12.57
C ALA A 67 9.40 -0.21 11.94
N ILE A 68 9.34 -0.29 10.60
CA ILE A 68 9.34 -1.56 9.87
C ILE A 68 10.60 -2.40 10.12
N ALA A 69 11.74 -1.77 10.41
CA ALA A 69 12.99 -2.49 10.69
C ALA A 69 12.92 -3.34 11.99
N GLY A 70 12.01 -2.99 12.89
CA GLY A 70 11.72 -3.78 14.10
C GLY A 70 10.63 -4.85 13.92
N ALA A 71 10.03 -4.96 12.74
CA ALA A 71 8.99 -5.94 12.48
C ALA A 71 9.54 -7.36 12.35
N ALA A 72 8.72 -8.35 12.66
CA ALA A 72 9.09 -9.75 12.46
C ALA A 72 9.41 -10.03 10.96
N PRO A 73 10.45 -10.80 10.63
CA PRO A 73 10.80 -11.11 9.25
C PRO A 73 9.63 -11.71 8.45
N ALA A 74 8.80 -12.54 9.09
CA ALA A 74 7.60 -13.11 8.46
C ALA A 74 6.59 -12.03 8.04
N ALA A 75 6.46 -10.96 8.82
CA ALA A 75 5.58 -9.83 8.48
C ALA A 75 6.13 -9.03 7.28
N MET A 76 7.45 -8.80 7.24
CA MET A 76 8.08 -8.16 6.08
C MET A 76 7.87 -9.00 4.81
N VAL A 77 8.04 -10.32 4.90
CA VAL A 77 7.79 -11.24 3.77
C VAL A 77 6.33 -11.16 3.32
N ALA A 78 5.36 -11.06 4.22
CA ALA A 78 3.95 -10.94 3.86
C ALA A 78 3.67 -9.63 3.09
N VAL A 79 4.24 -8.53 3.53
CA VAL A 79 4.13 -7.22 2.87
C VAL A 79 4.76 -7.27 1.47
N ILE A 80 5.99 -7.77 1.36
CA ILE A 80 6.69 -7.90 0.08
C ILE A 80 5.93 -8.81 -0.87
N ALA A 81 5.47 -9.97 -0.40
CA ALA A 81 4.75 -10.93 -1.22
C ALA A 81 3.46 -10.33 -1.80
N SER A 82 2.70 -9.57 -1.00
CA SER A 82 1.50 -8.89 -1.50
C SER A 82 1.84 -7.87 -2.61
N GLY A 83 2.91 -7.09 -2.45
CA GLY A 83 3.39 -6.14 -3.47
C GLY A 83 3.87 -6.82 -4.74
N VAL A 84 4.65 -7.90 -4.61
CA VAL A 84 5.17 -8.67 -5.76
C VAL A 84 4.04 -9.31 -6.58
N ILE A 85 2.98 -9.80 -5.93
CA ILE A 85 1.81 -10.34 -6.64
C ILE A 85 1.14 -9.25 -7.49
N VAL A 86 0.95 -8.06 -6.93
CA VAL A 86 0.37 -6.93 -7.65
C VAL A 86 1.25 -6.51 -8.81
N PHE A 87 2.54 -6.32 -8.57
CA PHE A 87 3.50 -5.96 -9.61
C PHE A 87 3.57 -6.99 -10.74
N ALA A 88 3.53 -8.28 -10.42
CA ALA A 88 3.51 -9.33 -11.44
C ALA A 88 2.29 -9.23 -12.36
N ALA A 89 1.12 -8.89 -11.80
CA ALA A 89 -0.09 -8.67 -12.59
C ALA A 89 0.02 -7.40 -13.45
N GLU A 90 0.59 -6.32 -12.92
CA GLU A 90 0.85 -5.08 -13.66
C GLU A 90 1.86 -5.30 -14.79
N ALA A 91 2.98 -5.99 -14.52
CA ALA A 91 4.00 -6.30 -15.51
C ALA A 91 3.48 -7.21 -16.64
N LEU A 92 2.66 -8.20 -16.28
CA LEU A 92 1.99 -9.06 -17.26
C LEU A 92 1.02 -8.25 -18.14
N THR A 93 0.27 -7.34 -17.55
CA THR A 93 -0.66 -6.45 -18.27
C THR A 93 0.11 -5.50 -19.19
N ALA A 94 1.18 -4.88 -18.71
CA ALA A 94 2.05 -4.01 -19.51
C ALA A 94 2.60 -4.76 -20.73
N TYR A 95 3.05 -6.00 -20.55
CA TYR A 95 3.55 -6.83 -21.64
C TYR A 95 2.44 -7.24 -22.60
N ALA A 96 1.29 -7.71 -22.10
CA ALA A 96 0.20 -8.22 -22.93
C ALA A 96 -0.45 -7.12 -23.78
N VAL A 97 -0.71 -5.94 -23.18
CA VAL A 97 -1.44 -4.83 -23.81
C VAL A 97 -0.52 -3.84 -24.50
N GLY A 98 0.59 -3.48 -23.82
CA GLY A 98 1.53 -2.44 -24.25
C GLY A 98 2.78 -2.95 -24.96
N ARG A 99 3.04 -4.28 -24.92
CA ARG A 99 4.32 -4.88 -25.34
C ARG A 99 5.53 -4.28 -24.60
N VAL A 100 5.31 -3.76 -23.41
CA VAL A 100 6.32 -3.13 -22.56
C VAL A 100 6.82 -4.14 -21.53
N ASN A 101 8.13 -4.34 -21.49
CA ASN A 101 8.76 -5.15 -20.44
C ASN A 101 9.20 -4.24 -19.29
N MET A 102 8.45 -4.24 -18.20
CA MET A 102 8.73 -3.41 -17.02
C MET A 102 10.01 -3.82 -16.27
N LEU A 103 10.63 -4.95 -16.61
CA LEU A 103 11.85 -5.46 -15.96
C LEU A 103 13.13 -5.03 -16.66
N THR A 104 13.05 -4.47 -17.87
CA THR A 104 14.23 -4.07 -18.65
C THR A 104 14.35 -2.56 -18.77
N PRO A 105 15.59 -2.02 -18.71
CA PRO A 105 15.83 -0.58 -18.86
C PRO A 105 15.33 0.01 -20.18
N ASP A 106 15.35 -0.76 -21.25
CA ASP A 106 14.92 -0.33 -22.59
C ASP A 106 13.41 -0.05 -22.69
N SER A 107 12.64 -0.48 -21.70
CA SER A 107 11.22 -0.16 -21.64
C SER A 107 10.93 1.30 -21.24
N ALA A 108 11.92 2.04 -20.75
CA ALA A 108 11.78 3.44 -20.39
C ALA A 108 11.53 4.36 -21.61
N ASP A 109 11.95 3.93 -22.80
CA ASP A 109 11.74 4.67 -24.05
C ASP A 109 10.36 4.40 -24.70
N ALA A 110 9.64 3.39 -24.24
CA ALA A 110 8.31 3.11 -24.71
C ALA A 110 7.33 4.13 -24.11
N SER A 111 6.88 5.09 -24.91
CA SER A 111 5.81 6.01 -24.52
C SER A 111 4.53 5.19 -24.26
N LEU A 112 4.22 4.96 -22.98
CA LEU A 112 3.00 4.28 -22.59
C LEU A 112 1.79 5.12 -23.03
N SER A 113 0.94 4.57 -23.89
CA SER A 113 -0.31 5.26 -24.22
C SER A 113 -1.19 5.36 -22.96
N PRO A 114 -2.03 6.41 -22.85
CA PRO A 114 -2.94 6.55 -21.71
C PRO A 114 -3.83 5.32 -21.49
N GLY A 115 -4.21 4.62 -22.56
CA GLY A 115 -5.00 3.37 -22.47
C GLY A 115 -4.22 2.21 -21.83
N VAL A 116 -2.92 2.08 -22.12
CA VAL A 116 -2.05 1.07 -21.48
C VAL A 116 -1.85 1.40 -20.02
N VAL A 117 -1.60 2.66 -19.67
CA VAL A 117 -1.48 3.11 -18.27
C VAL A 117 -2.76 2.81 -17.49
N LEU A 118 -3.92 3.14 -18.07
CA LEU A 118 -5.21 2.83 -17.47
C LEU A 118 -5.41 1.33 -17.24
N ALA A 119 -5.04 0.49 -18.20
CA ALA A 119 -5.15 -0.96 -18.08
C ALA A 119 -4.25 -1.50 -16.95
N ILE A 120 -2.98 -1.07 -16.89
CA ILE A 120 -2.03 -1.47 -15.84
C ILE A 120 -2.58 -1.10 -14.46
N TYR A 121 -2.97 0.16 -14.26
CA TYR A 121 -3.48 0.62 -12.95
C TYR A 121 -4.80 -0.06 -12.57
N THR A 122 -5.69 -0.30 -13.54
CA THR A 122 -6.94 -1.00 -13.27
C THR A 122 -6.70 -2.42 -12.79
N VAL A 123 -5.81 -3.16 -13.46
CA VAL A 123 -5.44 -4.53 -13.04
C VAL A 123 -4.69 -4.51 -11.73
N GLY A 124 -3.72 -3.61 -11.55
CA GLY A 124 -2.99 -3.46 -10.29
C GLY A 124 -3.92 -3.23 -9.11
N ILE A 125 -4.86 -2.27 -9.23
CA ILE A 125 -5.86 -2.02 -8.19
C ILE A 125 -6.74 -3.25 -7.97
N ALA A 126 -7.31 -3.85 -9.02
CA ALA A 126 -8.19 -5.00 -8.88
C ALA A 126 -7.52 -6.18 -8.15
N VAL A 127 -6.25 -6.45 -8.48
CA VAL A 127 -5.46 -7.50 -7.82
C VAL A 127 -5.06 -7.09 -6.40
N SER A 128 -4.83 -5.80 -6.11
CA SER A 128 -4.43 -5.34 -4.78
C SER A 128 -5.56 -5.36 -3.76
N LEU A 129 -6.82 -5.21 -4.17
CA LEU A 129 -7.97 -5.14 -3.25
C LEU A 129 -8.07 -6.31 -2.27
N PRO A 130 -7.95 -7.59 -2.69
CA PRO A 130 -7.96 -8.73 -1.78
C PRO A 130 -6.81 -8.75 -0.79
N PHE A 131 -5.70 -8.03 -1.08
CA PHE A 131 -4.49 -8.01 -0.27
C PHE A 131 -4.32 -6.72 0.55
N THR A 132 -5.29 -5.81 0.47
CA THR A 132 -5.25 -4.50 1.15
C THR A 132 -4.95 -4.60 2.66
N PHE A 133 -5.43 -5.65 3.31
CA PHE A 133 -5.29 -5.82 4.76
C PHE A 133 -4.14 -6.75 5.17
N VAL A 134 -3.39 -7.33 4.23
CA VAL A 134 -2.23 -8.19 4.54
C VAL A 134 -1.22 -7.49 5.44
N PRO A 135 -0.80 -6.23 5.16
CA PRO A 135 0.16 -5.53 6.01
C PRO A 135 -0.34 -5.36 7.45
N PHE A 136 -1.63 -5.10 7.64
CA PHE A 136 -2.21 -4.90 8.98
C PHE A 136 -2.21 -6.19 9.79
N GLY A 137 -2.70 -7.29 9.22
CA GLY A 137 -2.69 -8.60 9.88
C GLY A 137 -1.27 -9.06 10.23
N ALA A 138 -0.31 -8.84 9.34
CA ALA A 138 1.07 -9.23 9.55
C ALA A 138 1.80 -8.35 10.57
N LEU A 139 1.67 -7.02 10.48
CA LEU A 139 2.45 -6.07 11.28
C LEU A 139 1.80 -5.75 12.62
N PHE A 140 0.47 -5.69 12.69
CA PHE A 140 -0.25 -5.20 13.88
C PHE A 140 -0.93 -6.32 14.66
N ASP A 141 -1.44 -7.36 13.97
CA ASP A 141 -2.05 -8.53 14.62
C ASP A 141 -1.04 -9.68 14.84
N GLY A 142 0.20 -9.56 14.31
CA GLY A 142 1.23 -10.59 14.44
C GLY A 142 0.90 -11.91 13.76
N LEU A 143 0.04 -11.89 12.75
CA LEU A 143 -0.39 -13.10 12.04
C LEU A 143 0.73 -13.68 11.17
N SER A 144 0.72 -14.99 10.99
CA SER A 144 1.57 -15.67 10.03
C SER A 144 1.24 -15.22 8.60
N LEU A 145 2.18 -15.42 7.66
CA LEU A 145 2.00 -15.13 6.23
C LEU A 145 0.63 -15.64 5.71
N ARG A 146 0.37 -16.95 5.88
CA ARG A 146 -0.88 -17.57 5.42
C ARG A 146 -2.12 -16.97 6.08
N ALA A 147 -2.05 -16.71 7.38
CA ALA A 147 -3.18 -16.16 8.14
C ALA A 147 -3.49 -14.74 7.73
N SER A 148 -2.46 -13.90 7.49
CA SER A 148 -2.63 -12.51 7.01
C SER A 148 -3.31 -12.46 5.64
N PHE A 149 -2.89 -13.31 4.70
CA PHE A 149 -3.55 -13.42 3.39
C PHE A 149 -5.00 -13.91 3.52
N ALA A 150 -5.23 -14.97 4.31
CA ALA A 150 -6.58 -15.51 4.51
C ALA A 150 -7.52 -14.49 5.17
N GLN A 151 -7.03 -13.74 6.17
CA GLN A 151 -7.77 -12.68 6.83
C GLN A 151 -8.14 -11.57 5.84
N SER A 152 -7.16 -11.10 5.05
CA SER A 152 -7.36 -10.03 4.08
C SER A 152 -8.37 -10.43 3.00
N MET A 153 -8.24 -11.64 2.43
CA MET A 153 -9.19 -12.14 1.42
C MET A 153 -10.61 -12.29 2.00
N ARG A 154 -10.75 -12.72 3.26
CA ARG A 154 -12.05 -12.80 3.93
C ARG A 154 -12.66 -11.41 4.11
N GLY A 155 -11.87 -10.43 4.60
CA GLY A 155 -12.31 -9.05 4.75
C GLY A 155 -12.78 -8.45 3.44
N PHE A 156 -12.06 -8.70 2.34
CA PHE A 156 -12.48 -8.32 0.98
C PHE A 156 -13.79 -9.01 0.57
N ALA A 157 -13.90 -10.33 0.74
CA ALA A 157 -15.04 -11.11 0.27
C ALA A 157 -16.37 -10.71 0.92
N VAL A 158 -16.34 -10.30 2.20
CA VAL A 158 -17.55 -9.84 2.91
C VAL A 158 -17.86 -8.35 2.68
N ASN A 159 -16.93 -7.61 2.05
CA ASN A 159 -17.04 -6.17 1.82
C ASN A 159 -16.80 -5.78 0.34
N ILE A 160 -17.19 -6.62 -0.61
CA ILE A 160 -16.89 -6.42 -2.04
C ILE A 160 -17.35 -5.04 -2.53
N ALA A 161 -18.56 -4.60 -2.22
CA ALA A 161 -19.10 -3.33 -2.71
C ALA A 161 -18.34 -2.10 -2.14
N PRO A 162 -18.08 -1.96 -0.82
CA PRO A 162 -17.22 -0.90 -0.30
C PRO A 162 -15.79 -0.96 -0.84
N MET A 163 -15.22 -2.16 -0.99
CA MET A 163 -13.87 -2.33 -1.52
C MET A 163 -13.79 -1.99 -3.01
N ALA A 164 -14.82 -2.30 -3.81
CA ALA A 164 -14.89 -1.87 -5.20
C ALA A 164 -14.93 -0.33 -5.32
N LEU A 165 -15.73 0.34 -4.48
CA LEU A 165 -15.75 1.81 -4.42
C LEU A 165 -14.37 2.37 -4.04
N TYR A 166 -13.73 1.76 -3.02
CA TYR A 166 -12.36 2.11 -2.63
C TYR A 166 -11.39 1.96 -3.80
N GLY A 167 -11.50 0.87 -4.58
CA GLY A 167 -10.70 0.64 -5.78
C GLY A 167 -10.90 1.71 -6.85
N VAL A 168 -12.13 2.12 -7.13
CA VAL A 168 -12.43 3.20 -8.10
C VAL A 168 -11.82 4.53 -7.65
N LEU A 169 -11.95 4.87 -6.36
CA LEU A 169 -11.33 6.08 -5.82
C LEU A 169 -9.80 6.01 -5.86
N SER A 170 -9.23 4.84 -5.58
CA SER A 170 -7.78 4.61 -5.67
C SER A 170 -7.28 4.77 -7.10
N LEU A 171 -8.00 4.23 -8.08
CA LEU A 171 -7.68 4.40 -9.50
C LEU A 171 -7.71 5.88 -9.91
N ALA A 172 -8.73 6.62 -9.49
CA ALA A 172 -8.81 8.05 -9.76
C ALA A 172 -7.61 8.82 -9.17
N LEU A 173 -7.17 8.46 -7.94
CA LEU A 173 -6.00 9.07 -7.31
C LEU A 173 -4.69 8.68 -8.01
N LEU A 174 -4.54 7.44 -8.49
CA LEU A 174 -3.37 7.04 -9.29
C LEU A 174 -3.29 7.79 -10.59
N LEU A 175 -4.40 7.90 -11.31
CA LEU A 175 -4.47 8.67 -12.55
C LEU A 175 -4.18 10.15 -12.32
N PHE A 176 -4.66 10.72 -11.22
CA PHE A 176 -4.30 12.08 -10.79
C PHE A 176 -2.80 12.18 -10.49
N GLY A 177 -2.22 11.19 -9.78
CA GLY A 177 -0.79 11.10 -9.55
C GLY A 177 0.01 11.08 -10.85
N TRP A 178 -0.40 10.25 -11.80
CA TRP A 178 0.23 10.16 -13.11
C TRP A 178 0.12 11.48 -13.90
N ALA A 179 -1.08 12.07 -13.96
CA ALA A 179 -1.33 13.34 -14.66
C ALA A 179 -0.56 14.53 -14.07
N THR A 180 -0.17 14.45 -12.79
CA THR A 180 0.61 15.48 -12.08
C THR A 180 2.09 15.13 -11.95
N PHE A 181 2.60 14.21 -12.76
CA PHE A 181 4.00 13.74 -12.71
C PHE A 181 4.42 13.26 -11.31
N GLY A 182 3.53 12.57 -10.60
CA GLY A 182 3.78 12.02 -9.27
C GLY A 182 3.46 12.96 -8.09
N VAL A 183 3.32 14.27 -8.31
CA VAL A 183 3.03 15.23 -7.22
C VAL A 183 1.72 14.89 -6.51
N GLY A 184 0.70 14.45 -7.25
CA GLY A 184 -0.58 14.01 -6.67
C GLY A 184 -0.45 12.84 -5.70
N LEU A 185 0.58 12.01 -5.81
CA LEU A 185 0.83 10.88 -4.90
C LEU A 185 1.20 11.33 -3.49
N LEU A 186 1.75 12.55 -3.32
CA LEU A 186 1.99 13.12 -1.98
C LEU A 186 0.71 13.27 -1.16
N LEU A 187 -0.43 13.44 -1.83
CA LEU A 187 -1.74 13.48 -1.20
C LEU A 187 -2.39 12.09 -1.16
N ALA A 188 -2.23 11.30 -2.22
CA ALA A 188 -2.85 10.00 -2.37
C ALA A 188 -2.30 8.98 -1.35
N LEU A 189 -0.98 8.90 -1.14
CA LEU A 189 -0.36 7.93 -0.24
C LEU A 189 -0.83 8.07 1.23
N PRO A 190 -0.82 9.27 1.85
CA PRO A 190 -1.39 9.44 3.18
C PRO A 190 -2.88 9.12 3.26
N TRP A 191 -3.63 9.46 2.20
CA TRP A 191 -5.05 9.16 2.16
C TRP A 191 -5.30 7.65 2.11
N TRP A 192 -4.56 6.90 1.28
CA TRP A 192 -4.65 5.44 1.23
C TRP A 192 -4.29 4.80 2.55
N ALA A 193 -3.18 5.21 3.18
CA ALA A 193 -2.77 4.67 4.47
C ALA A 193 -3.81 4.91 5.56
N ALA A 194 -4.35 6.12 5.65
CA ALA A 194 -5.35 6.47 6.65
C ALA A 194 -6.70 5.79 6.40
N SER A 195 -7.12 5.66 5.13
CA SER A 195 -8.41 5.04 4.78
C SER A 195 -8.36 3.52 4.90
N SER A 196 -7.28 2.87 4.46
CA SER A 196 -7.11 1.43 4.64
C SER A 196 -6.96 1.03 6.11
N TYR A 197 -6.26 1.86 6.93
CA TYR A 197 -6.19 1.68 8.38
C TYR A 197 -7.58 1.76 9.03
N ALA A 198 -8.37 2.77 8.68
CA ALA A 198 -9.73 2.93 9.21
C ALA A 198 -10.64 1.76 8.77
N ALA A 199 -10.54 1.33 7.50
CA ALA A 199 -11.30 0.19 6.99
C ALA A 199 -10.91 -1.13 7.69
N TRP A 200 -9.61 -1.35 7.95
CA TRP A 200 -9.15 -2.50 8.72
C TRP A 200 -9.75 -2.55 10.12
N LYS A 201 -9.75 -1.43 10.84
CA LYS A 201 -10.37 -1.34 12.17
C LYS A 201 -11.86 -1.65 12.15
N ASP A 202 -12.58 -1.09 11.18
CA ASP A 202 -14.03 -1.24 11.05
C ASP A 202 -14.42 -2.66 10.66
N ILE A 203 -13.74 -3.25 9.65
CA ILE A 203 -14.04 -4.58 9.14
C ILE A 203 -13.74 -5.68 10.16
N PHE A 204 -12.67 -5.53 10.95
CA PHE A 204 -12.23 -6.54 11.91
C PHE A 204 -12.62 -6.20 13.37
N ASP A 205 -13.48 -5.20 13.59
CA ASP A 205 -14.01 -4.80 14.92
C ASP A 205 -12.92 -4.59 16.00
N ILE A 206 -11.75 -4.08 15.60
CA ILE A 206 -10.56 -4.00 16.48
C ILE A 206 -10.86 -3.17 17.75
N ASP A 207 -11.65 -2.11 17.67
CA ASP A 207 -11.99 -1.28 18.82
C ASP A 207 -12.93 -1.99 19.80
N ARG A 208 -13.84 -2.83 19.31
CA ARG A 208 -14.75 -3.62 20.16
C ARG A 208 -14.01 -4.74 20.88
N ALA A 209 -13.10 -5.42 20.16
CA ALA A 209 -12.27 -6.48 20.75
C ALA A 209 -11.35 -5.96 21.86
N ALA A 210 -10.81 -4.74 21.73
CA ALA A 210 -9.97 -4.10 22.74
C ALA A 210 -10.73 -3.63 23.99
N GLY A 211 -12.04 -3.38 23.87
CA GLY A 211 -12.92 -2.92 24.94
C GLY A 211 -13.60 -4.02 25.74
N THR A 212 -13.49 -5.28 25.35
CA THR A 212 -14.08 -6.41 26.07
C THR A 212 -13.11 -6.88 27.15
N PRO A 213 -13.41 -6.71 28.47
CA PRO A 213 -12.55 -7.22 29.52
C PRO A 213 -12.48 -8.77 29.40
N PRO A 214 -11.30 -9.40 29.57
CA PRO A 214 -11.18 -10.84 29.59
C PRO A 214 -11.88 -11.37 30.84
N GLY A 215 -13.03 -12.00 30.66
CA GLY A 215 -13.70 -12.75 31.75
C GLY A 215 -15.09 -12.26 32.12
N GLY A 216 -16.03 -12.62 31.30
CA GLY A 216 -17.45 -12.67 31.63
C GLY A 216 -18.01 -14.03 31.20
N LEU A 217 -17.62 -15.10 31.88
CA LEU A 217 -18.36 -16.33 32.01
C LEU A 217 -18.21 -16.81 33.46
#